data_33a0ad41d09554958fc7e5b4cb9c7a2e
#
_entry.id   33a0ad41d09554958fc7e5b4cb9c7a2e
#
_cell.length_a   1.000
_cell.length_b   1.000
_cell.length_c   1.000
_cell.angle_alpha   90.00
_cell.angle_beta   90.00
_cell.angle_gamma   90.00
#
_symmetry.space_group_name_H-M   'P 1'
#
loop_
_entity.id
_entity.type
_entity.pdbx_description
1 polymer ?
#
loop_
_entity_poly.entity_id
_entity_poly.type
_entity_poly.pdbx_seq_one_letter_code
_entity_poly.pdbx_strand_id
1 'polypeptide(L)'
;MDSPNQSGPQRSWAKRLGILSAVLIPALLSGCTKEQIASGFYPVESQGATSHTDAYTSLWNGAWIALLIVGLIVWGLILWAMVAYRRRKNDRGLPVQMRYSMPIEILFTVTPVVLVLGFFFQNVQVMEQTTDDETPGEQVIEVAAKQWAWDFNYETENV
;
A
#
# COMPACT_ATOMS: atom_id res chain seq x y z
N MET A 1 21.56 18.82 -54.73
CA MET A 1 21.63 19.45 -53.38
C MET A 1 20.99 18.49 -52.41
N ASP A 2 21.83 17.60 -51.87
CA ASP A 2 21.40 16.55 -50.93
C ASP A 2 21.29 17.14 -49.52
N SER A 3 20.12 17.04 -48.90
CA SER A 3 19.91 17.40 -47.54
C SER A 3 20.51 16.32 -46.60
N PRO A 4 21.33 16.69 -45.60
CA PRO A 4 21.92 15.73 -44.72
C PRO A 4 20.85 15.18 -43.77
N ASN A 5 20.67 13.85 -43.81
CA ASN A 5 19.86 13.06 -42.91
C ASN A 5 20.38 13.22 -41.46
N GLN A 6 19.76 14.10 -40.69
CA GLN A 6 20.00 14.24 -39.25
C GLN A 6 19.23 13.18 -38.45
N SER A 7 19.65 11.93 -38.59
CA SER A 7 19.27 10.91 -37.61
C SER A 7 20.12 11.08 -36.35
N GLY A 8 19.73 12.03 -35.51
CA GLY A 8 20.43 12.40 -34.29
C GLY A 8 20.39 11.32 -33.20
N PRO A 9 21.25 11.40 -32.19
CA PRO A 9 21.52 10.41 -31.15
C PRO A 9 20.33 10.16 -30.19
N GLN A 10 19.24 10.89 -30.32
CA GLN A 10 18.08 10.78 -29.45
C GLN A 10 17.31 9.46 -29.53
N ARG A 11 17.34 8.78 -30.69
CA ARG A 11 16.61 7.52 -30.87
C ARG A 11 17.27 6.33 -30.16
N SER A 12 18.57 6.43 -29.89
CA SER A 12 19.33 5.39 -29.18
C SER A 12 19.08 5.44 -27.65
N TRP A 13 18.86 6.61 -27.10
CA TRP A 13 18.58 6.80 -25.68
C TRP A 13 17.21 6.26 -25.28
N ALA A 14 16.19 6.55 -26.08
CA ALA A 14 14.84 6.03 -25.86
C ALA A 14 14.80 4.50 -25.91
N LYS A 15 15.54 3.87 -26.83
CA LYS A 15 15.67 2.42 -26.89
C LYS A 15 16.40 1.84 -25.69
N ARG A 16 17.47 2.49 -25.21
CA ARG A 16 18.22 2.05 -24.02
C ARG A 16 17.40 2.19 -22.75
N LEU A 17 16.65 3.27 -22.60
CA LEU A 17 15.71 3.44 -21.50
C LEU A 17 14.58 2.42 -21.53
N GLY A 18 14.02 2.11 -22.70
CA GLY A 18 13.02 1.08 -22.87
C GLY A 18 13.52 -0.33 -22.53
N ILE A 19 14.76 -0.66 -22.89
CA ILE A 19 15.37 -1.94 -22.54
C ILE A 19 15.69 -2.00 -21.04
N LEU A 20 16.20 -0.93 -20.45
CA LEU A 20 16.46 -0.84 -19.02
C LEU A 20 15.19 -0.99 -18.20
N SER A 21 14.10 -0.33 -18.58
CA SER A 21 12.80 -0.47 -17.88
C SER A 21 12.20 -1.86 -18.06
N ALA A 22 12.33 -2.47 -19.25
CA ALA A 22 11.85 -3.82 -19.51
C ALA A 22 12.59 -4.91 -18.71
N VAL A 23 13.83 -4.65 -18.28
CA VAL A 23 14.62 -5.56 -17.45
C VAL A 23 14.45 -5.26 -15.96
N LEU A 24 14.41 -3.98 -15.59
CA LEU A 24 14.30 -3.57 -14.17
C LEU A 24 12.92 -3.90 -13.56
N ILE A 25 11.84 -3.73 -14.33
CA ILE A 25 10.48 -3.99 -13.84
C ILE A 25 10.28 -5.46 -13.46
N PRO A 26 10.61 -6.47 -14.30
CA PRO A 26 10.53 -7.87 -13.90
C PRO A 26 11.48 -8.25 -12.77
N ALA A 27 12.69 -7.66 -12.72
CA ALA A 27 13.65 -7.91 -11.65
C ALA A 27 13.18 -7.40 -10.29
N LEU A 28 12.48 -6.29 -10.25
CA LEU A 28 11.87 -5.75 -9.02
C LEU A 28 10.64 -6.56 -8.59
N LEU A 29 9.91 -7.15 -9.54
CA LEU A 29 8.72 -7.96 -9.29
C LEU A 29 9.05 -9.43 -8.96
N SER A 30 10.22 -9.93 -9.34
CA SER A 30 10.62 -11.33 -9.12
C SER A 30 11.09 -11.65 -7.70
N GLY A 31 11.17 -10.64 -6.82
CA GLY A 31 11.61 -10.83 -5.42
C GLY A 31 10.57 -11.42 -4.48
N CYS A 32 9.28 -11.47 -4.88
CA CYS A 32 8.21 -11.93 -4.02
C CYS A 32 7.61 -13.23 -4.56
N THR A 33 7.52 -14.27 -3.72
CA THR A 33 6.78 -15.48 -4.07
C THR A 33 5.28 -15.22 -4.03
N LYS A 34 4.49 -16.05 -4.73
CA LYS A 34 3.01 -15.94 -4.68
C LYS A 34 2.48 -16.07 -3.25
N GLU A 35 3.12 -16.89 -2.45
CA GLU A 35 2.77 -17.11 -1.05
C GLU A 35 3.05 -15.87 -0.19
N GLN A 36 4.20 -15.22 -0.40
CA GLN A 36 4.52 -13.97 0.29
C GLN A 36 3.57 -12.82 -0.08
N ILE A 37 3.13 -12.75 -1.34
CA ILE A 37 2.14 -11.74 -1.75
C ILE A 37 0.77 -12.06 -1.16
N ALA A 38 0.35 -13.33 -1.15
CA ALA A 38 -0.93 -13.76 -0.60
C ALA A 38 -0.99 -13.59 0.93
N SER A 39 0.15 -13.77 1.62
CA SER A 39 0.28 -13.54 3.06
C SER A 39 0.49 -12.08 3.44
N GLY A 40 0.52 -11.15 2.46
CA GLY A 40 0.76 -9.72 2.71
C GLY A 40 2.12 -9.44 3.33
N PHE A 41 3.15 -10.19 2.93
CA PHE A 41 4.50 -10.14 3.49
C PHE A 41 4.61 -10.63 4.96
N TYR A 42 3.57 -11.19 5.51
CA TYR A 42 3.68 -11.94 6.75
C TYR A 42 4.52 -13.21 6.51
N PRO A 43 5.38 -13.60 7.46
CA PRO A 43 6.11 -14.86 7.34
C PRO A 43 5.14 -16.01 7.11
N VAL A 44 5.36 -16.80 6.07
CA VAL A 44 4.49 -17.95 5.71
C VAL A 44 4.39 -18.94 6.88
N GLU A 45 5.44 -19.04 7.68
CA GLU A 45 5.53 -19.90 8.88
C GLU A 45 4.57 -19.48 9.99
N SER A 46 4.11 -18.22 10.01
CA SER A 46 3.15 -17.71 10.99
C SER A 46 1.68 -17.87 10.56
N GLN A 47 1.43 -18.35 9.33
CA GLN A 47 0.07 -18.61 8.86
C GLN A 47 -0.51 -19.81 9.62
N GLY A 48 -1.66 -19.59 10.25
CA GLY A 48 -2.31 -20.60 11.07
C GLY A 48 -1.67 -20.85 12.43
N ALA A 49 -0.70 -19.99 12.85
CA ALA A 49 -0.10 -20.09 14.18
C ALA A 49 -1.10 -19.79 15.29
N THR A 50 -2.13 -18.98 15.01
CA THR A 50 -3.23 -18.68 15.92
C THR A 50 -4.55 -18.68 15.14
N SER A 51 -5.67 -18.89 15.84
CA SER A 51 -7.03 -18.82 15.28
C SER A 51 -7.36 -17.45 14.67
N HIS A 52 -6.65 -16.39 15.06
CA HIS A 52 -6.92 -15.01 14.66
C HIS A 52 -5.97 -14.52 13.54
N THR A 53 -4.95 -15.29 13.15
CA THR A 53 -3.95 -14.87 12.14
C THR A 53 -4.61 -14.51 10.80
N ASP A 54 -5.64 -15.24 10.38
CA ASP A 54 -6.31 -15.01 9.11
C ASP A 54 -7.07 -13.67 9.10
N ALA A 55 -7.69 -13.29 10.21
CA ALA A 55 -8.38 -12.01 10.34
C ALA A 55 -7.40 -10.83 10.21
N TYR A 56 -6.26 -10.87 10.90
CA TYR A 56 -5.22 -9.85 10.78
C TYR A 56 -4.59 -9.81 9.39
N THR A 57 -4.35 -10.96 8.77
CA THR A 57 -3.79 -11.03 7.41
C THR A 57 -4.75 -10.43 6.38
N SER A 58 -6.05 -10.66 6.53
CA SER A 58 -7.06 -10.08 5.65
C SER A 58 -7.13 -8.55 5.78
N LEU A 59 -7.09 -8.03 7.01
CA LEU A 59 -7.04 -6.60 7.29
C LEU A 59 -5.78 -5.96 6.67
N TRP A 60 -4.64 -6.57 6.86
CA TRP A 60 -3.35 -6.14 6.32
C TRP A 60 -3.35 -6.10 4.80
N ASN A 61 -3.80 -7.17 4.16
CA ASN A 61 -3.90 -7.25 2.71
C ASN A 61 -4.87 -6.22 2.14
N GLY A 62 -6.02 -6.04 2.78
CA GLY A 62 -7.01 -5.02 2.41
C GLY A 62 -6.42 -3.62 2.46
N ALA A 63 -5.67 -3.29 3.51
CA ALA A 63 -4.98 -2.02 3.65
C ALA A 63 -3.94 -1.80 2.54
N TRP A 64 -3.11 -2.80 2.23
CA TRP A 64 -2.12 -2.72 1.16
C TRP A 64 -2.76 -2.53 -0.21
N ILE A 65 -3.82 -3.26 -0.53
CA ILE A 65 -4.54 -3.12 -1.80
C ILE A 65 -5.09 -1.69 -1.95
N ALA A 66 -5.72 -1.17 -0.91
CA ALA A 66 -6.26 0.19 -0.95
C ALA A 66 -5.15 1.24 -1.11
N LEU A 67 -4.04 1.12 -0.39
CA LEU A 67 -2.88 2.00 -0.52
C LEU A 67 -2.27 1.95 -1.92
N LEU A 68 -2.16 0.76 -2.52
CA LEU A 68 -1.65 0.60 -3.88
C LEU A 68 -2.58 1.24 -4.91
N ILE A 69 -3.89 1.10 -4.77
CA ILE A 69 -4.86 1.75 -5.68
C ILE A 69 -4.72 3.27 -5.60
N VAL A 70 -4.72 3.84 -4.40
CA VAL A 70 -4.53 5.28 -4.19
C VAL A 70 -3.17 5.72 -4.72
N GLY A 71 -2.11 4.98 -4.44
CA GLY A 71 -0.76 5.25 -4.93
C GLY A 71 -0.69 5.27 -6.46
N LEU A 72 -1.30 4.30 -7.14
CA LEU A 72 -1.36 4.23 -8.60
C LEU A 72 -2.09 5.43 -9.20
N ILE A 73 -3.22 5.84 -8.60
CA ILE A 73 -3.98 7.02 -9.05
C ILE A 73 -3.10 8.27 -8.90
N VAL A 74 -2.49 8.48 -7.75
CA VAL A 74 -1.65 9.66 -7.48
C VAL A 74 -0.44 9.70 -8.40
N TRP A 75 0.31 8.59 -8.52
CA TRP A 75 1.45 8.50 -9.43
C TRP A 75 1.04 8.68 -10.88
N GLY A 76 -0.09 8.10 -11.29
CA GLY A 76 -0.66 8.29 -12.62
C GLY A 76 -0.96 9.75 -12.94
N LEU A 77 -1.57 10.46 -11.98
CA LEU A 77 -1.85 11.89 -12.12
C LEU A 77 -0.59 12.74 -12.19
N ILE A 78 0.43 12.43 -11.37
CA ILE A 78 1.71 13.14 -11.39
C ILE A 78 2.42 12.93 -12.73
N LEU A 79 2.52 11.70 -13.20
CA LEU A 79 3.15 11.38 -14.48
C LEU A 79 2.39 12.02 -15.64
N TRP A 80 1.06 11.95 -15.61
CA TRP A 80 0.23 12.62 -16.61
C TRP A 80 0.43 14.14 -16.60
N ALA A 81 0.47 14.78 -15.43
CA ALA A 81 0.71 16.20 -15.30
C ALA A 81 2.08 16.61 -15.84
N MET A 82 3.12 15.84 -15.56
CA MET A 82 4.47 16.09 -16.07
C MET A 82 4.54 16.03 -17.61
N VAL A 83 3.77 15.17 -18.23
CA VAL A 83 3.74 15.04 -19.69
C VAL A 83 2.81 16.07 -20.34
N ALA A 84 1.60 16.21 -19.82
CA ALA A 84 0.55 17.05 -20.39
C ALA A 84 0.84 18.54 -20.22
N TYR A 85 1.33 18.94 -19.04
CA TYR A 85 1.58 20.36 -18.70
C TYR A 85 3.05 20.77 -18.85
N ARG A 86 3.84 19.97 -19.57
CA ARG A 86 5.23 20.32 -19.86
C ARG A 86 5.30 21.60 -20.69
N ARG A 87 5.98 22.62 -20.17
CA ARG A 87 6.24 23.89 -20.86
C ARG A 87 7.02 23.65 -22.15
N ARG A 88 6.46 24.07 -23.29
CA ARG A 88 7.12 24.00 -24.59
C ARG A 88 7.90 25.29 -24.87
N LYS A 89 8.92 25.20 -25.74
CA LYS A 89 9.82 26.35 -26.09
C LYS A 89 9.06 27.60 -26.60
N ASN A 90 7.87 27.42 -27.17
CA ASN A 90 7.04 28.49 -27.76
C ASN A 90 5.96 29.03 -26.83
N ASP A 91 5.81 28.47 -25.63
CA ASP A 91 4.80 28.95 -24.68
C ASP A 91 5.25 30.27 -24.03
N ARG A 92 4.72 31.36 -24.57
CA ARG A 92 4.94 32.72 -24.06
C ARG A 92 3.73 33.13 -23.24
N GLY A 93 3.84 33.03 -21.92
CA GLY A 93 2.81 33.44 -20.99
C GLY A 93 2.79 32.63 -19.71
N LEU A 94 2.08 33.15 -18.73
CA LEU A 94 1.77 32.39 -17.53
C LEU A 94 0.60 31.46 -17.82
N PRO A 95 0.64 30.20 -17.38
CA PRO A 95 -0.52 29.30 -17.51
C PRO A 95 -1.72 29.87 -16.77
N VAL A 96 -2.90 29.47 -17.19
CA VAL A 96 -4.16 29.88 -16.55
C VAL A 96 -4.11 29.47 -15.07
N GLN A 97 -4.17 30.46 -14.19
CA GLN A 97 -4.16 30.28 -12.74
C GLN A 97 -5.60 30.14 -12.25
N MET A 98 -6.01 28.90 -11.96
CA MET A 98 -7.30 28.68 -11.27
C MET A 98 -7.08 28.91 -9.77
N ARG A 99 -7.65 29.96 -9.24
CA ARG A 99 -7.49 30.35 -7.84
C ARG A 99 -8.22 29.43 -6.87
N TYR A 100 -9.33 28.83 -7.32
CA TYR A 100 -10.27 28.14 -6.45
C TYR A 100 -11.16 27.18 -7.23
N SER A 101 -11.36 25.95 -6.73
CA SER A 101 -12.27 24.96 -7.31
C SER A 101 -12.96 24.17 -6.21
N MET A 102 -14.14 24.62 -5.80
CA MET A 102 -14.95 24.02 -4.73
C MET A 102 -15.15 22.50 -4.91
N PRO A 103 -15.50 21.95 -6.09
CA PRO A 103 -15.72 20.52 -6.25
C PRO A 103 -14.48 19.69 -5.96
N ILE A 104 -13.31 20.17 -6.39
CA ILE A 104 -12.04 19.45 -6.18
C ILE A 104 -11.64 19.50 -4.72
N GLU A 105 -11.85 20.64 -4.04
CA GLU A 105 -11.54 20.81 -2.62
C GLU A 105 -12.40 19.88 -1.75
N ILE A 106 -13.69 19.79 -2.04
CA ILE A 106 -14.58 18.85 -1.36
C ILE A 106 -14.14 17.41 -1.62
N LEU A 107 -13.81 17.07 -2.88
CA LEU A 107 -13.39 15.72 -3.24
C LEU A 107 -12.16 15.26 -2.47
N PHE A 108 -11.07 16.04 -2.46
CA PHE A 108 -9.84 15.63 -1.78
C PHE A 108 -9.91 15.74 -0.25
N THR A 109 -10.92 16.42 0.30
CA THR A 109 -11.17 16.44 1.74
C THR A 109 -12.04 15.25 2.17
N VAL A 110 -13.13 14.99 1.45
CA VAL A 110 -14.10 13.95 1.82
C VAL A 110 -13.56 12.54 1.55
N THR A 111 -12.85 12.34 0.43
CA THR A 111 -12.36 11.01 0.04
C THR A 111 -11.45 10.38 1.09
N PRO A 112 -10.41 11.05 1.63
CA PRO A 112 -9.58 10.48 2.69
C PRO A 112 -10.37 10.19 3.97
N VAL A 113 -11.32 11.04 4.35
CA VAL A 113 -12.15 10.83 5.53
C VAL A 113 -12.98 9.55 5.39
N VAL A 114 -13.62 9.34 4.23
CA VAL A 114 -14.40 8.12 3.96
C VAL A 114 -13.50 6.87 3.99
N LEU A 115 -12.28 6.95 3.42
CA LEU A 115 -11.31 5.85 3.49
C LEU A 115 -10.93 5.52 4.93
N VAL A 116 -10.60 6.53 5.74
CA VAL A 116 -10.22 6.33 7.15
C VAL A 116 -11.37 5.72 7.94
N LEU A 117 -12.60 6.18 7.74
CA LEU A 117 -13.78 5.60 8.39
C LEU A 117 -13.99 4.14 7.97
N GLY A 118 -13.82 3.80 6.68
CA GLY A 118 -13.90 2.43 6.19
C GLY A 118 -12.90 1.51 6.89
N PHE A 119 -11.63 1.92 6.97
CA PHE A 119 -10.60 1.17 7.69
C PHE A 119 -10.85 1.09 9.20
N PHE A 120 -11.39 2.13 9.80
CA PHE A 120 -11.76 2.13 11.20
C PHE A 120 -12.80 1.03 11.50
N PHE A 121 -13.88 0.98 10.72
CA PHE A 121 -14.91 -0.05 10.90
C PHE A 121 -14.36 -1.47 10.67
N GLN A 122 -13.52 -1.66 9.66
CA GLN A 122 -12.89 -2.95 9.40
C GLN A 122 -11.98 -3.36 10.56
N ASN A 123 -11.22 -2.43 11.12
CA ASN A 123 -10.35 -2.69 12.28
C ASN A 123 -11.17 -3.06 13.53
N VAL A 124 -12.27 -2.37 13.78
CA VAL A 124 -13.17 -2.68 14.91
C VAL A 124 -13.71 -4.11 14.78
N GLN A 125 -14.16 -4.53 13.59
CA GLN A 125 -14.64 -5.89 13.37
C GLN A 125 -13.57 -6.96 13.62
N VAL A 126 -12.33 -6.72 13.19
CA VAL A 126 -11.22 -7.65 13.46
C VAL A 126 -10.88 -7.67 14.95
N MET A 127 -10.90 -6.52 15.61
CA MET A 127 -10.65 -6.40 17.04
C MET A 127 -11.71 -7.16 17.85
N GLU A 128 -13.00 -7.02 17.53
CA GLU A 128 -14.08 -7.77 18.19
C GLU A 128 -13.88 -9.28 18.03
N GLN A 129 -13.51 -9.76 16.85
CA GLN A 129 -13.24 -11.19 16.62
C GLN A 129 -12.04 -11.74 17.40
N THR A 130 -11.11 -10.89 17.78
CA THR A 130 -9.86 -11.27 18.47
C THR A 130 -9.92 -11.07 19.98
N THR A 131 -10.86 -10.27 20.46
CA THR A 131 -11.06 -10.00 21.89
C THR A 131 -12.30 -10.72 22.45
N ASP A 132 -12.95 -11.57 21.64
CA ASP A 132 -14.06 -12.39 22.09
C ASP A 132 -13.51 -13.57 22.93
N ASP A 133 -13.30 -13.30 24.21
CA ASP A 133 -12.59 -14.16 25.16
C ASP A 133 -13.44 -15.32 25.70
N GLU A 134 -14.67 -15.51 25.22
CA GLU A 134 -15.61 -16.49 25.80
C GLU A 134 -15.81 -17.74 24.91
N THR A 135 -14.74 -18.31 24.38
CA THR A 135 -14.87 -19.63 23.73
C THR A 135 -14.85 -20.71 24.81
N PRO A 136 -15.95 -21.46 25.02
CA PRO A 136 -15.99 -22.53 26.02
C PRO A 136 -14.88 -23.56 25.78
N GLY A 137 -13.95 -23.71 26.71
CA GLY A 137 -12.85 -24.66 26.64
C GLY A 137 -11.48 -24.02 26.35
N GLU A 138 -11.39 -22.72 26.23
CA GLU A 138 -10.10 -22.02 26.16
C GLU A 138 -9.43 -21.98 27.55
N GLN A 139 -8.09 -22.12 27.53
CA GLN A 139 -7.29 -22.03 28.72
C GLN A 139 -7.01 -20.58 29.05
N VAL A 140 -7.45 -20.14 30.21
CA VAL A 140 -7.19 -18.78 30.71
C VAL A 140 -5.82 -18.74 31.37
N ILE A 141 -4.94 -17.88 30.87
CA ILE A 141 -3.60 -17.65 31.41
C ILE A 141 -3.53 -16.19 31.89
N GLU A 142 -3.47 -16.00 33.18
CA GLU A 142 -3.25 -14.69 33.78
C GLU A 142 -1.78 -14.33 33.70
N VAL A 143 -1.45 -13.22 33.04
CA VAL A 143 -0.07 -12.75 32.86
C VAL A 143 0.16 -11.49 33.67
N ALA A 144 0.97 -11.59 34.72
CA ALA A 144 1.35 -10.44 35.54
C ALA A 144 2.77 -9.96 35.19
N ALA A 145 2.86 -8.73 34.70
CA ALA A 145 4.14 -8.08 34.43
C ALA A 145 4.68 -7.44 35.71
N LYS A 146 5.85 -7.87 36.13
CA LYS A 146 6.61 -7.29 37.24
C LYS A 146 7.92 -6.69 36.72
N GLN A 147 8.49 -5.74 37.44
CA GLN A 147 9.80 -5.20 37.09
C GLN A 147 10.83 -6.34 37.09
N TRP A 148 11.34 -6.65 35.88
CA TRP A 148 12.33 -7.68 35.55
C TRP A 148 11.83 -9.13 35.52
N ALA A 149 10.53 -9.40 35.62
CA ALA A 149 9.95 -10.73 35.53
C ALA A 149 8.53 -10.74 34.99
N TRP A 150 8.10 -11.90 34.45
CA TRP A 150 6.75 -12.18 34.00
C TRP A 150 6.27 -13.42 34.75
N ASP A 151 5.13 -13.33 35.41
CA ASP A 151 4.47 -14.47 36.03
C ASP A 151 3.31 -14.91 35.14
N PHE A 152 3.22 -16.21 34.86
CA PHE A 152 2.14 -16.82 34.13
C PHE A 152 1.38 -17.74 35.08
N ASN A 153 0.11 -17.47 35.30
CA ASN A 153 -0.77 -18.28 36.15
C ASN A 153 -1.80 -18.97 35.25
N TYR A 154 -1.79 -20.29 35.24
CA TYR A 154 -2.74 -21.13 34.49
C TYR A 154 -3.90 -21.48 35.39
N GLU A 155 -5.04 -20.77 35.25
CA GLU A 155 -6.19 -20.92 36.16
C GLU A 155 -6.78 -22.33 36.19
N THR A 156 -6.72 -23.07 35.07
CA THR A 156 -7.23 -24.43 34.96
C THR A 156 -6.35 -25.48 35.61
N GLU A 157 -5.05 -25.24 35.72
CA GLU A 157 -4.09 -26.24 36.21
C GLU A 157 -3.54 -25.92 37.61
N ASN A 158 -3.84 -24.74 38.14
CA ASN A 158 -3.41 -24.29 39.48
C ASN A 158 -1.87 -24.34 39.67
N VAL A 159 -1.13 -24.05 38.58
CA VAL A 159 0.34 -24.06 38.51
C VAL A 159 0.87 -22.67 38.23
#